data_d5f6abd6abd7c99b6fc44254de9c368e
#
_entry.id   d5f6abd6abd7c99b6fc44254de9c368e
#
_cell.length_a   1.000
_cell.length_b   1.000
_cell.length_c   1.000
_cell.angle_alpha   90.00
_cell.angle_beta   90.00
_cell.angle_gamma   90.00
#
_symmetry.space_group_name_H-M   'P 1'
#
loop_
_entity.id
_entity.type
_entity.pdbx_description
1 polymer ?
#
loop_
_entity_poly.entity_id
_entity_poly.type
_entity_poly.pdbx_seq_one_letter_code
_entity_poly.pdbx_strand_id
1 'polypeptide(L)'
;MLTAEEAGSLQVGRVDLTHPLVERLRDLMPGDIVPAAYARVECKADGHGWHVDTGDSGHMPWCRYTGSVLLSPLDTFTGGTFRFRNPAAEYKHYLSLLTYSSDQEHCVEPHKGDRRVLLIFLGALDGI
;
A
#
# COMPACT_ATOMS: atom_id res chain seq x y z
N MET A 1 0.03 -10.24 9.53
CA MET A 1 1.43 -9.76 9.59
C MET A 1 2.34 -10.67 8.77
N LEU A 2 3.33 -10.09 8.13
CA LEU A 2 4.37 -10.84 7.44
C LEU A 2 5.56 -11.09 8.37
N THR A 3 6.32 -12.15 8.07
CA THR A 3 7.65 -12.31 8.68
C THR A 3 8.69 -11.54 7.86
N ALA A 4 9.86 -11.29 8.45
CA ALA A 4 10.95 -10.63 7.72
C ALA A 4 11.37 -11.44 6.49
N GLU A 5 11.38 -12.78 6.60
CA GLU A 5 11.70 -13.66 5.48
C GLU A 5 10.67 -13.55 4.36
N GLU A 6 9.38 -13.57 4.71
CA GLU A 6 8.30 -13.40 3.74
C GLU A 6 8.39 -12.05 3.02
N ALA A 7 8.61 -10.98 3.79
CA ALA A 7 8.77 -9.64 3.22
C ALA A 7 9.98 -9.58 2.27
N GLY A 8 11.08 -10.22 2.62
CA GLY A 8 12.27 -10.27 1.79
C GLY A 8 12.09 -11.05 0.48
N SER A 9 11.10 -11.92 0.40
CA SER A 9 10.81 -12.69 -0.81
C SER A 9 10.06 -11.90 -1.88
N LEU A 10 9.46 -10.77 -1.52
CA LEU A 10 8.67 -9.94 -2.43
C LEU A 10 9.57 -8.91 -3.11
N GLN A 11 9.51 -8.85 -4.43
CA GLN A 11 10.37 -7.98 -5.24
C GLN A 11 9.57 -6.87 -5.91
N VAL A 12 10.26 -5.78 -6.23
CA VAL A 12 9.66 -4.62 -6.92
C VAL A 12 8.98 -5.08 -8.21
N GLY A 13 7.75 -4.63 -8.41
CA GLY A 13 6.94 -4.96 -9.55
C GLY A 13 5.56 -5.42 -9.16
N ARG A 14 4.77 -5.78 -10.15
CA ARG A 14 3.42 -6.28 -9.93
C ARG A 14 3.45 -7.64 -9.26
N VAL A 15 2.56 -7.84 -8.28
CA VAL A 15 2.39 -9.11 -7.58
C VAL A 15 0.99 -9.62 -7.88
N ASP A 16 0.88 -10.92 -8.19
CA ASP A 16 -0.42 -11.53 -8.45
C ASP A 16 -1.29 -11.52 -7.19
N LEU A 17 -2.57 -11.19 -7.35
CA LEU A 17 -3.52 -11.21 -6.23
C LEU A 17 -3.71 -12.62 -5.64
N THR A 18 -3.35 -13.67 -6.39
CA THR A 18 -3.39 -15.06 -5.92
C THR A 18 -2.09 -15.49 -5.23
N HIS A 19 -1.08 -14.61 -5.18
CA HIS A 19 0.14 -14.90 -4.40
C HIS A 19 -0.25 -15.16 -2.95
N PRO A 20 0.22 -16.24 -2.31
CA PRO A 20 -0.23 -16.63 -0.96
C PRO A 20 -0.11 -15.52 0.08
N LEU A 21 0.96 -14.71 0.02
CA LEU A 21 1.14 -13.59 0.96
C LEU A 21 0.12 -12.49 0.72
N VAL A 22 -0.18 -12.19 -0.54
CA VAL A 22 -1.19 -11.19 -0.90
C VAL A 22 -2.58 -11.67 -0.51
N GLU A 23 -2.92 -12.93 -0.78
CA GLU A 23 -4.20 -13.50 -0.36
C GLU A 23 -4.43 -13.38 1.13
N ARG A 24 -3.40 -13.71 1.92
CA ARG A 24 -3.49 -13.63 3.38
C ARG A 24 -3.75 -12.21 3.86
N LEU A 25 -3.11 -11.22 3.24
CA LEU A 25 -3.29 -9.82 3.62
C LEU A 25 -4.64 -9.27 3.16
N ARG A 26 -5.04 -9.56 1.92
CA ARG A 26 -6.32 -9.05 1.40
C ARG A 26 -7.52 -9.61 2.16
N ASP A 27 -7.40 -10.79 2.73
CA ASP A 27 -8.46 -11.38 3.56
C ASP A 27 -8.68 -10.59 4.85
N LEU A 28 -7.71 -9.76 5.25
CA LEU A 28 -7.81 -8.87 6.40
C LEU A 28 -8.33 -7.48 6.03
N MET A 29 -8.49 -7.20 4.74
CA MET A 29 -8.94 -5.91 4.25
C MET A 29 -10.44 -5.91 3.98
N PRO A 30 -11.12 -4.76 4.16
CA PRO A 30 -12.42 -4.59 3.55
C PRO A 30 -12.24 -4.49 2.02
N GLY A 31 -13.32 -4.75 1.29
CA GLY A 31 -13.29 -4.58 -0.15
C GLY A 31 -13.35 -5.89 -0.90
N ASP A 32 -13.42 -5.77 -2.21
CA ASP A 32 -13.63 -6.86 -3.14
C ASP A 32 -12.60 -6.85 -4.26
N ILE A 33 -12.34 -8.03 -4.81
CA ILE A 33 -11.52 -8.15 -6.01
C ILE A 33 -12.39 -7.86 -7.22
N VAL A 34 -12.36 -6.59 -7.65
CA VAL A 34 -12.98 -6.16 -8.91
C VAL A 34 -12.00 -6.41 -10.06
N PRO A 35 -12.45 -6.38 -11.33
CA PRO A 35 -11.56 -6.70 -12.46
C PRO A 35 -10.27 -5.87 -12.52
N ALA A 36 -10.30 -4.62 -12.07
CA ALA A 36 -9.14 -3.73 -12.08
C ALA A 36 -8.24 -3.85 -10.83
N ALA A 37 -8.66 -4.59 -9.81
CA ALA A 37 -7.90 -4.75 -8.57
C ALA A 37 -6.52 -5.35 -8.84
N TYR A 38 -5.52 -4.88 -8.10
CA TYR A 38 -4.15 -5.38 -8.27
C TYR A 38 -3.29 -5.12 -7.03
N ALA A 39 -2.12 -5.73 -7.03
CA ALA A 39 -1.10 -5.50 -6.02
C ALA A 39 0.26 -5.27 -6.68
N ARG A 40 1.12 -4.51 -6.00
CA ARG A 40 2.48 -4.27 -6.47
C ARG A 40 3.42 -3.98 -5.30
N VAL A 41 4.70 -4.24 -5.51
CA VAL A 41 5.76 -3.78 -4.61
C VAL A 41 6.41 -2.56 -5.25
N GLU A 42 6.53 -1.50 -4.48
CA GLU A 42 7.05 -0.22 -4.93
C GLU A 42 8.30 0.17 -4.15
N CYS A 43 9.27 0.76 -4.84
CA CYS A 43 10.39 1.46 -4.23
C CYS A 43 10.54 2.79 -4.96
N LYS A 44 10.04 3.87 -4.35
CA LYS A 44 10.01 5.18 -4.99
C LYS A 44 10.66 6.23 -4.10
N ALA A 45 11.92 6.54 -4.40
CA ALA A 45 12.75 7.42 -3.58
C ALA A 45 12.16 8.82 -3.41
N ASP A 46 11.49 9.35 -4.44
CA ASP A 46 10.90 10.69 -4.39
C ASP A 46 9.63 10.75 -3.53
N GLY A 47 9.11 9.58 -3.13
CA GLY A 47 7.87 9.51 -2.38
C GLY A 47 6.65 9.91 -3.20
N HIS A 48 5.60 10.27 -2.49
CA HIS A 48 4.34 10.74 -3.08
C HIS A 48 3.85 11.95 -2.30
N GLY A 49 3.55 13.04 -3.01
CA GLY A 49 2.90 14.20 -2.39
C GLY A 49 1.49 13.86 -1.89
N TRP A 50 0.84 14.83 -1.27
CA TRP A 50 -0.53 14.65 -0.78
C TRP A 50 -1.46 14.26 -1.92
N HIS A 51 -2.16 13.14 -1.77
CA HIS A 51 -3.06 12.61 -2.79
C HIS A 51 -4.08 11.65 -2.17
N VAL A 52 -5.07 11.27 -2.98
CA VAL A 52 -5.96 10.15 -2.72
C VAL A 52 -5.72 9.09 -3.79
N ASP A 53 -6.01 7.83 -3.47
CA ASP A 53 -5.79 6.73 -4.44
C ASP A 53 -6.95 6.60 -5.42
N THR A 54 -8.12 7.09 -5.05
CA THR A 54 -9.30 7.11 -5.91
C THR A 54 -9.66 8.54 -6.27
N GLY A 55 -10.53 8.73 -7.24
CA GLY A 55 -11.18 10.01 -7.46
C GLY A 55 -11.09 10.55 -8.88
N ASP A 56 -11.30 11.86 -8.99
CA ASP A 56 -11.57 12.56 -10.24
C ASP A 56 -10.37 12.64 -11.18
N SER A 57 -9.17 12.39 -10.70
CA SER A 57 -7.99 12.34 -11.56
C SER A 57 -8.07 11.21 -12.59
N GLY A 58 -9.01 10.30 -12.44
CA GLY A 58 -9.21 9.17 -13.34
C GLY A 58 -8.18 8.06 -13.18
N HIS A 59 -7.28 8.18 -12.24
CA HIS A 59 -6.17 7.24 -12.08
C HIS A 59 -6.67 5.86 -11.64
N MET A 60 -7.47 5.80 -10.57
CA MET A 60 -8.08 4.55 -10.07
C MET A 60 -9.49 4.84 -9.55
N PRO A 61 -10.44 5.22 -10.42
CA PRO A 61 -11.78 5.60 -9.95
C PRO A 61 -12.53 4.42 -9.31
N TRP A 62 -12.15 3.20 -9.62
CA TRP A 62 -12.73 1.97 -9.07
C TRP A 62 -12.23 1.65 -7.67
N CYS A 63 -11.10 2.20 -7.26
CA CYS A 63 -10.44 1.84 -6.00
C CYS A 63 -11.23 2.40 -4.81
N ARG A 64 -11.48 1.56 -3.80
CA ARG A 64 -12.19 1.95 -2.58
C ARG A 64 -11.34 1.72 -1.34
N TYR A 65 -10.45 0.73 -1.35
CA TYR A 65 -9.62 0.38 -0.20
C TYR A 65 -8.19 0.12 -0.63
N THR A 66 -7.27 0.64 0.15
CA THR A 66 -5.84 0.41 -0.06
C THR A 66 -5.24 -0.27 1.16
N GLY A 67 -4.40 -1.25 0.93
CA GLY A 67 -3.60 -1.89 1.97
C GLY A 67 -2.13 -1.62 1.70
N SER A 68 -1.37 -1.38 2.74
CA SER A 68 0.07 -1.08 2.65
C SER A 68 0.84 -1.83 3.72
N VAL A 69 1.92 -2.47 3.32
CA VAL A 69 2.87 -3.13 4.24
C VAL A 69 4.27 -2.67 3.90
N LEU A 70 4.95 -2.09 4.87
CA LEU A 70 6.37 -1.77 4.71
C LEU A 70 7.18 -3.07 4.81
N LEU A 71 7.91 -3.39 3.75
CA LEU A 71 8.66 -4.64 3.63
C LEU A 71 10.11 -4.53 4.10
N SER A 72 10.67 -3.33 4.08
CA SER A 72 12.08 -3.10 4.40
C SER A 72 12.27 -2.79 5.87
N PRO A 73 13.27 -3.40 6.54
CA PRO A 73 13.59 -3.04 7.92
C PRO A 73 13.86 -1.54 8.07
N LEU A 74 13.50 -1.00 9.23
CA LEU A 74 13.57 0.45 9.48
C LEU A 74 14.99 1.01 9.45
N ASP A 75 16.00 0.16 9.61
CA ASP A 75 17.42 0.56 9.58
C ASP A 75 18.02 0.55 8.16
N THR A 76 17.26 0.17 7.13
CA THR A 76 17.74 0.11 5.75
C THR A 76 17.48 1.39 4.96
N PHE A 77 16.76 2.34 5.54
CA PHE A 77 16.43 3.60 4.87
C PHE A 77 16.22 4.72 5.88
N THR A 78 16.25 5.95 5.38
CA THR A 78 15.91 7.17 6.15
C THR A 78 14.82 7.94 5.40
N GLY A 79 13.98 8.67 6.14
CA GLY A 79 12.81 9.34 5.55
C GLY A 79 11.69 8.35 5.28
N GLY A 80 10.88 8.61 4.26
CA GLY A 80 9.85 7.69 3.81
C GLY A 80 8.67 7.52 4.76
N THR A 81 8.44 8.47 5.65
CA THR A 81 7.32 8.40 6.58
C THR A 81 6.00 8.50 5.83
N PHE A 82 5.08 7.59 6.13
CA PHE A 82 3.71 7.61 5.62
C PHE A 82 2.86 8.50 6.54
N ARG A 83 2.10 9.41 5.96
CA ARG A 83 1.28 10.37 6.72
C ARG A 83 -0.14 10.43 6.19
N PHE A 84 -1.11 10.47 7.13
CA PHE A 84 -2.46 10.93 6.83
C PHE A 84 -2.59 12.42 7.18
N ARG A 85 -3.44 13.11 6.47
CA ARG A 85 -3.69 14.54 6.72
C ARG A 85 -4.79 14.76 7.76
N ASN A 86 -5.88 14.01 7.69
CA ASN A 86 -7.06 14.25 8.52
C ASN A 86 -7.73 12.93 8.94
N PRO A 87 -7.63 12.52 10.23
CA PRO A 87 -6.78 13.14 11.25
C PRO A 87 -5.30 12.95 10.96
N ALA A 88 -4.48 13.89 11.39
CA ALA A 88 -3.03 13.81 11.19
C ALA A 88 -2.45 12.61 11.94
N ALA A 89 -1.73 11.76 11.21
CA ALA A 89 -1.10 10.57 11.78
C ALA A 89 0.09 10.15 10.93
N GLU A 90 1.05 9.50 11.56
CA GLU A 90 2.26 9.00 10.90
C GLU A 90 2.42 7.51 11.16
N TYR A 91 2.89 6.78 10.16
CA TYR A 91 3.06 5.33 10.27
C TYR A 91 4.38 4.86 9.65
N LYS A 92 5.01 3.92 10.34
CA LYS A 92 6.11 3.10 9.82
C LYS A 92 5.73 1.65 10.09
N HIS A 93 4.83 1.13 9.29
CA HIS A 93 4.11 -0.13 9.49
C HIS A 93 4.91 -1.33 8.96
N TYR A 94 6.12 -1.50 9.48
CA TYR A 94 6.99 -2.61 9.10
C TYR A 94 6.32 -3.96 9.41
N LEU A 95 6.18 -4.79 8.36
CA LEU A 95 5.59 -6.13 8.40
C LEU A 95 4.10 -6.14 8.80
N SER A 96 3.49 -5.01 9.05
CA SER A 96 2.10 -4.90 9.48
C SER A 96 1.24 -4.29 8.39
N LEU A 97 0.01 -4.77 8.26
CA LEU A 97 -0.93 -4.22 7.29
C LEU A 97 -1.55 -2.95 7.83
N LEU A 98 -1.37 -1.87 7.09
CA LEU A 98 -2.12 -0.62 7.27
C LEU A 98 -3.16 -0.57 6.16
N THR A 99 -4.44 -0.54 6.53
CA THR A 99 -5.51 -0.44 5.54
C THR A 99 -6.32 0.84 5.77
N TYR A 100 -6.75 1.45 4.68
CA TYR A 100 -7.48 2.71 4.72
C TYR A 100 -8.36 2.87 3.49
N SER A 101 -9.37 3.72 3.63
CA SER A 101 -10.24 4.09 2.51
C SER A 101 -9.42 4.86 1.46
N SER A 102 -9.61 4.54 0.19
CA SER A 102 -8.81 5.11 -0.90
C SER A 102 -9.06 6.60 -1.11
N ASP A 103 -10.12 7.16 -0.53
CA ASP A 103 -10.40 8.60 -0.56
C ASP A 103 -9.74 9.35 0.60
N GLN A 104 -9.04 8.67 1.48
CA GLN A 104 -8.32 9.31 2.58
C GLN A 104 -7.02 9.91 2.07
N GLU A 105 -6.84 11.21 2.29
CA GLU A 105 -5.67 11.93 1.81
C GLU A 105 -4.43 11.53 2.61
N HIS A 106 -3.37 11.20 1.89
CA HIS A 106 -2.11 10.74 2.48
C HIS A 106 -0.93 11.13 1.60
N CYS A 107 0.26 11.02 2.18
CA CYS A 107 1.51 11.23 1.46
C CYS A 107 2.59 10.28 1.99
N VAL A 108 3.66 10.16 1.22
CA VAL A 108 4.88 9.44 1.61
C VAL A 108 6.04 10.40 1.39
N GLU A 109 6.82 10.65 2.44
CA GLU A 109 8.00 11.49 2.32
C GLU A 109 9.07 10.83 1.44
N PRO A 110 9.92 11.62 0.77
CA PRO A 110 11.08 11.08 0.07
C PRO A 110 11.96 10.28 1.03
N HIS A 111 12.66 9.29 0.49
CA HIS A 111 13.56 8.46 1.29
C HIS A 111 14.91 8.25 0.61
N LYS A 112 15.89 7.84 1.40
CA LYS A 112 17.19 7.35 0.94
C LYS A 112 17.37 5.93 1.46
N GLY A 113 17.97 5.07 0.65
CA GLY A 113 18.19 3.68 0.99
C GLY A 113 17.14 2.76 0.40
N ASP A 114 17.06 1.54 0.93
CA ASP A 114 16.14 0.51 0.45
C ASP A 114 14.83 0.57 1.24
N ARG A 115 13.77 1.07 0.59
CA ARG A 115 12.43 1.12 1.16
C ARG A 115 11.44 0.54 0.17
N ARG A 116 11.01 -0.70 0.42
CA ARG A 116 10.02 -1.39 -0.41
C ARG A 116 8.72 -1.51 0.35
N VAL A 117 7.62 -1.28 -0.36
CA VAL A 117 6.27 -1.30 0.18
C VAL A 117 5.40 -2.17 -0.71
N LEU A 118 4.64 -3.08 -0.10
CA LEU A 118 3.59 -3.82 -0.80
C LEU A 118 2.30 -3.02 -0.71
N LEU A 119 1.68 -2.77 -1.85
CA LEU A 119 0.40 -2.07 -1.98
C LEU A 119 -0.62 -3.01 -2.59
N ILE A 120 -1.82 -3.06 -1.98
CA ILE A 120 -2.96 -3.85 -2.46
C ILE A 120 -4.13 -2.89 -2.66
N PHE A 121 -4.70 -2.87 -3.87
CA PHE A 121 -5.79 -1.98 -4.22
C PHE A 121 -7.04 -2.80 -4.54
N LEU A 122 -8.09 -2.60 -3.75
CA LEU A 122 -9.36 -3.30 -3.90
C LEU A 122 -10.50 -2.32 -4.18
N GLY A 123 -11.56 -2.82 -4.78
CA GLY A 123 -12.76 -2.05 -5.03
C GLY A 123 -13.93 -2.49 -4.17
N ALA A 124 -15.15 -2.17 -4.60
CA ALA A 124 -16.36 -2.63 -3.97
C ALA A 124 -17.33 -3.10 -5.05
N LEU A 125 -17.90 -4.31 -4.88
CA LEU A 125 -18.80 -4.90 -5.88
C LEU A 125 -20.08 -4.07 -6.04
N ASP A 126 -20.59 -3.49 -4.97
CA ASP A 126 -21.79 -2.66 -4.99
C ASP A 126 -21.54 -1.26 -5.56
N GLY A 127 -20.28 -0.88 -5.78
CA GLY A 127 -19.87 0.41 -6.32
C GLY A 127 -19.46 0.36 -7.79
N ILE A 128 -19.60 -0.78 -8.43
CA ILE A 128 -19.19 -0.96 -9.82
C ILE A 128 -20.25 -0.39 -10.77
#